data_e1a1fd7b39f33173e18b2cde39879886
#
_entry.id   e1a1fd7b39f33173e18b2cde39879886
#
_cell.length_a   1.000
_cell.length_b   1.000
_cell.length_c   1.000
_cell.angle_alpha   90.00
_cell.angle_beta   90.00
_cell.angle_gamma   90.00
#
_symmetry.space_group_name_H-M   'P 1'
#
loop_
_entity.id
_entity.type
_entity.pdbx_description
1 polymer ?
#
loop_
_entity_poly.entity_id
_entity_poly.type
_entity_poly.pdbx_seq_one_letter_code
_entity_poly.pdbx_strand_id
1 'polypeptide(L)'
;NKMRPYLVPADVYRPAAIDQLVVLAKELGMPYYPSTVDMNPVDIARKAFEQAKAEQATVMILDTAGRLHVDEVLMQELSDLKAAVHPQEILFVADAMTGQDAVNVAQTFNEKLGITGVVLTKMDGDARGGAALSIKAVTGAPVKFVGMGEKLSELEVFHPDRIAGRILGMGDILTLAEKARDAIKQEEAEEFAKKLKKATFDLEDFRKQMRNVKKLGSLES
;
A
#
# COMPACT_ATOMS: atom_id res chain seq x y z
N ASN A 1 8.45 10.28 -7.00
CA ASN A 1 7.42 10.15 -8.03
C ASN A 1 6.49 11.37 -7.98
N LYS A 2 6.30 12.03 -9.16
CA LYS A 2 5.42 13.20 -9.29
C LYS A 2 3.96 12.75 -9.56
N MET A 3 3.48 11.71 -8.91
CA MET A 3 2.08 11.28 -9.03
C MET A 3 1.18 12.20 -8.20
N ARG A 4 0.02 12.53 -8.74
CA ARG A 4 -1.03 13.31 -8.08
C ARG A 4 -2.21 12.37 -7.83
N PRO A 5 -2.28 11.76 -6.64
CA PRO A 5 -3.38 10.87 -6.29
C PRO A 5 -4.66 11.67 -6.00
N TYR A 6 -5.81 11.06 -6.28
CA TYR A 6 -7.14 11.52 -5.95
C TYR A 6 -7.88 10.40 -5.23
N LEU A 7 -8.34 10.67 -4.01
CA LEU A 7 -8.98 9.65 -3.16
C LEU A 7 -10.51 9.72 -3.28
N VAL A 8 -11.14 8.58 -3.42
CA VAL A 8 -12.60 8.49 -3.60
C VAL A 8 -13.20 7.50 -2.60
N PRO A 9 -13.78 7.99 -1.48
CA PRO A 9 -14.48 7.13 -0.54
C PRO A 9 -15.84 6.73 -1.12
N ALA A 10 -15.99 5.47 -1.52
CA ALA A 10 -17.23 4.94 -2.07
C ALA A 10 -17.87 3.84 -1.20
N ASP A 11 -17.33 3.57 -0.01
CA ASP A 11 -17.96 2.69 0.99
C ASP A 11 -19.04 3.47 1.75
N VAL A 12 -20.20 3.65 1.12
CA VAL A 12 -21.33 4.39 1.69
C VAL A 12 -22.06 3.62 2.80
N TYR A 13 -21.78 2.32 2.96
CA TYR A 13 -22.42 1.46 3.95
C TYR A 13 -21.78 1.61 5.34
N ARG A 14 -20.57 2.16 5.40
CA ARG A 14 -19.86 2.43 6.64
C ARG A 14 -19.49 3.92 6.74
N PRO A 15 -20.31 4.74 7.40
CA PRO A 15 -20.03 6.18 7.53
C PRO A 15 -18.62 6.48 8.05
N ALA A 16 -18.15 5.69 9.02
CA ALA A 16 -16.81 5.85 9.58
C ALA A 16 -15.69 5.60 8.55
N ALA A 17 -15.91 4.79 7.50
CA ALA A 17 -14.91 4.56 6.47
C ALA A 17 -14.72 5.81 5.59
N ILE A 18 -15.83 6.50 5.24
CA ILE A 18 -15.76 7.77 4.51
C ILE A 18 -14.97 8.79 5.34
N ASP A 19 -15.34 8.98 6.62
CA ASP A 19 -14.70 9.95 7.50
C ASP A 19 -13.21 9.63 7.69
N GLN A 20 -12.86 8.36 7.85
CA GLN A 20 -11.48 7.92 8.01
C GLN A 20 -10.63 8.26 6.79
N LEU A 21 -11.12 7.98 5.58
CA LEU A 21 -10.39 8.28 4.36
C LEU A 21 -10.26 9.80 4.14
N VAL A 22 -11.28 10.57 4.50
CA VAL A 22 -11.26 12.05 4.43
C VAL A 22 -10.24 12.64 5.41
N VAL A 23 -10.18 12.13 6.64
CA VAL A 23 -9.17 12.56 7.62
C VAL A 23 -7.77 12.27 7.10
N LEU A 24 -7.53 11.06 6.61
CA LEU A 24 -6.25 10.66 6.03
C LEU A 24 -5.86 11.52 4.82
N ALA A 25 -6.81 11.81 3.93
CA ALA A 25 -6.60 12.68 2.79
C ALA A 25 -6.12 14.09 3.21
N LYS A 26 -6.77 14.65 4.22
CA LYS A 26 -6.42 15.98 4.78
C LYS A 26 -5.03 15.97 5.43
N GLU A 27 -4.71 14.95 6.22
CA GLU A 27 -3.39 14.80 6.85
C GLU A 27 -2.25 14.71 5.82
N LEU A 28 -2.50 14.03 4.69
CA LEU A 28 -1.55 13.87 3.61
C LEU A 28 -1.55 15.03 2.59
N GLY A 29 -2.47 15.99 2.73
CA GLY A 29 -2.66 17.06 1.75
C GLY A 29 -3.08 16.57 0.37
N MET A 30 -3.83 15.46 0.32
CA MET A 30 -4.32 14.86 -0.94
C MET A 30 -5.74 15.31 -1.24
N PRO A 31 -6.08 15.58 -2.52
CA PRO A 31 -7.44 15.85 -2.92
C PRO A 31 -8.30 14.59 -2.80
N TYR A 32 -9.58 14.78 -2.51
CA TYR A 32 -10.55 13.70 -2.39
C TYR A 32 -11.94 14.13 -2.87
N TYR A 33 -12.78 13.15 -3.25
CA TYR A 33 -14.15 13.38 -3.60
C TYR A 33 -15.04 13.48 -2.34
N PRO A 34 -15.92 14.49 -2.24
CA PRO A 34 -16.78 14.67 -1.06
C PRO A 34 -18.02 13.75 -1.13
N SER A 35 -17.81 12.47 -0.84
CA SER A 35 -18.91 11.48 -0.80
C SER A 35 -19.71 11.58 0.49
N THR A 36 -20.98 11.20 0.39
CA THR A 36 -21.90 11.03 1.54
C THR A 36 -22.59 9.68 1.48
N VAL A 37 -23.13 9.23 2.62
CA VAL A 37 -23.81 7.93 2.74
C VAL A 37 -25.08 7.81 1.89
N ASP A 38 -25.67 8.91 1.49
CA ASP A 38 -26.90 8.94 0.67
C ASP A 38 -26.62 8.79 -0.83
N MET A 39 -25.35 8.82 -1.23
CA MET A 39 -24.97 8.74 -2.63
C MET A 39 -24.89 7.30 -3.11
N ASN A 40 -25.16 7.09 -4.40
CA ASN A 40 -24.94 5.80 -5.04
C ASN A 40 -23.44 5.62 -5.35
N PRO A 41 -22.81 4.48 -5.00
CA PRO A 41 -21.37 4.23 -5.22
C PRO A 41 -20.94 4.37 -6.68
N VAL A 42 -21.76 3.91 -7.63
CA VAL A 42 -21.45 4.00 -9.07
C VAL A 42 -21.46 5.44 -9.55
N ASP A 43 -22.39 6.26 -9.05
CA ASP A 43 -22.46 7.69 -9.37
C ASP A 43 -21.30 8.45 -8.74
N ILE A 44 -20.89 8.09 -7.50
CA ILE A 44 -19.67 8.61 -6.87
C ILE A 44 -18.47 8.35 -7.78
N ALA A 45 -18.26 7.10 -8.17
CA ALA A 45 -17.11 6.70 -8.99
C ALA A 45 -17.06 7.46 -10.32
N ARG A 46 -18.21 7.57 -11.03
CA ARG A 46 -18.31 8.27 -12.31
C ARG A 46 -18.00 9.76 -12.18
N LYS A 47 -18.65 10.44 -11.23
CA LYS A 47 -18.46 11.89 -11.01
C LYS A 47 -17.05 12.19 -10.50
N ALA A 48 -16.52 11.36 -9.58
CA ALA A 48 -15.17 11.50 -9.08
C ALA A 48 -14.12 11.31 -10.18
N PHE A 49 -14.37 10.40 -11.14
CA PHE A 49 -13.46 10.18 -12.27
C PHE A 49 -13.37 11.43 -13.18
N GLU A 50 -14.50 12.07 -13.47
CA GLU A 50 -14.51 13.31 -14.25
C GLU A 50 -13.86 14.48 -13.47
N GLN A 51 -14.12 14.57 -12.17
CA GLN A 51 -13.48 15.59 -11.33
C GLN A 51 -11.96 15.37 -11.21
N ALA A 52 -11.51 14.13 -10.99
CA ALA A 52 -10.09 13.79 -10.94
C ALA A 52 -9.37 14.17 -12.24
N LYS A 53 -9.99 13.97 -13.39
CA LYS A 53 -9.46 14.43 -14.69
C LYS A 53 -9.38 15.95 -14.77
N ALA A 54 -10.42 16.67 -14.35
CA ALA A 54 -10.44 18.13 -14.35
C ALA A 54 -9.35 18.71 -13.44
N GLU A 55 -9.08 18.08 -12.31
CA GLU A 55 -8.00 18.44 -11.38
C GLU A 55 -6.62 17.91 -11.81
N GLN A 56 -6.54 17.28 -12.98
CA GLN A 56 -5.31 16.71 -13.55
C GLN A 56 -4.67 15.67 -12.61
N ALA A 57 -5.44 14.91 -11.87
CA ALA A 57 -4.94 13.76 -11.11
C ALA A 57 -4.34 12.72 -12.05
N THR A 58 -3.27 12.06 -11.60
CA THR A 58 -2.59 11.01 -12.38
C THR A 58 -2.99 9.61 -11.94
N VAL A 59 -3.52 9.49 -10.71
CA VAL A 59 -4.01 8.23 -10.13
C VAL A 59 -5.29 8.54 -9.36
N MET A 60 -6.34 7.78 -9.57
CA MET A 60 -7.54 7.76 -8.74
C MET A 60 -7.55 6.47 -7.93
N ILE A 61 -7.76 6.57 -6.63
CA ILE A 61 -7.91 5.42 -5.73
C ILE A 61 -9.35 5.43 -5.23
N LEU A 62 -10.10 4.41 -5.65
CA LEU A 62 -11.50 4.21 -5.26
C LEU A 62 -11.57 3.20 -4.13
N ASP A 63 -11.99 3.64 -2.95
CA ASP A 63 -12.22 2.79 -1.78
C ASP A 63 -13.67 2.30 -1.78
N THR A 64 -13.85 1.00 -1.95
CA THR A 64 -15.15 0.36 -2.10
C THR A 64 -15.54 -0.44 -0.87
N ALA A 65 -16.83 -0.73 -0.72
CA ALA A 65 -17.31 -1.59 0.33
C ALA A 65 -16.60 -2.95 0.34
N GLY A 66 -16.21 -3.38 1.53
CA GLY A 66 -15.72 -4.73 1.81
C GLY A 66 -16.61 -5.42 2.83
N ARG A 67 -16.99 -6.66 2.58
CA ARG A 67 -17.79 -7.48 3.51
C ARG A 67 -17.12 -8.82 3.71
N LEU A 68 -17.31 -9.40 4.91
CA LEU A 68 -16.81 -10.74 5.24
C LEU A 68 -17.53 -11.84 4.44
N HIS A 69 -18.78 -11.61 4.06
CA HIS A 69 -19.55 -12.53 3.24
C HIS A 69 -19.80 -11.89 1.87
N VAL A 70 -19.50 -12.66 0.84
CA VAL A 70 -19.75 -12.26 -0.54
C VAL A 70 -21.23 -12.48 -0.83
N ASP A 71 -21.98 -11.41 -0.99
CA ASP A 71 -23.36 -11.46 -1.44
C ASP A 71 -23.49 -10.99 -2.91
N GLU A 72 -24.57 -11.38 -3.58
CA GLU A 72 -24.79 -11.08 -4.99
C GLU A 72 -24.94 -9.58 -5.23
N VAL A 73 -25.52 -8.85 -4.28
CA VAL A 73 -25.77 -7.39 -4.38
C VAL A 73 -24.44 -6.65 -4.40
N LEU A 74 -23.53 -6.99 -3.48
CA LEU A 74 -22.18 -6.41 -3.46
C LEU A 74 -21.43 -6.72 -4.75
N MET A 75 -21.48 -7.96 -5.22
CA MET A 75 -20.76 -8.36 -6.43
C MET A 75 -21.32 -7.66 -7.67
N GLN A 76 -22.63 -7.42 -7.74
CA GLN A 76 -23.21 -6.65 -8.83
C GLN A 76 -22.77 -5.18 -8.77
N GLU A 77 -22.81 -4.56 -7.59
CA GLU A 77 -22.34 -3.18 -7.40
C GLU A 77 -20.88 -3.00 -7.83
N LEU A 78 -19.99 -3.92 -7.42
CA LEU A 78 -18.58 -3.89 -7.81
C LEU A 78 -18.38 -4.10 -9.32
N SER A 79 -19.21 -4.92 -9.94
CA SER A 79 -19.23 -5.11 -11.40
C SER A 79 -19.66 -3.84 -12.12
N ASP A 80 -20.67 -3.15 -11.60
CA ASP A 80 -21.16 -1.88 -12.15
C ASP A 80 -20.11 -0.77 -11.96
N LEU A 81 -19.45 -0.72 -10.81
CA LEU A 81 -18.30 0.18 -10.56
C LEU A 81 -17.17 -0.07 -11.56
N LYS A 82 -16.79 -1.34 -11.77
CA LYS A 82 -15.78 -1.71 -12.75
C LYS A 82 -16.16 -1.25 -14.16
N ALA A 83 -17.40 -1.45 -14.55
CA ALA A 83 -17.91 -1.02 -15.86
C ALA A 83 -17.97 0.51 -16.02
N ALA A 84 -18.20 1.24 -14.92
CA ALA A 84 -18.29 2.69 -14.94
C ALA A 84 -16.96 3.42 -15.10
N VAL A 85 -15.87 2.89 -14.50
CA VAL A 85 -14.56 3.58 -14.45
C VAL A 85 -13.43 2.85 -15.16
N HIS A 86 -13.63 1.61 -15.60
CA HIS A 86 -12.65 0.77 -16.29
C HIS A 86 -11.26 0.81 -15.61
N PRO A 87 -11.15 0.37 -14.35
CA PRO A 87 -9.92 0.50 -13.59
C PRO A 87 -8.79 -0.32 -14.21
N GLN A 88 -7.57 0.21 -14.21
CA GLN A 88 -6.37 -0.52 -14.65
C GLN A 88 -5.96 -1.57 -13.61
N GLU A 89 -6.27 -1.32 -12.33
CA GLU A 89 -5.93 -2.19 -11.23
C GLU A 89 -7.14 -2.44 -10.36
N ILE A 90 -7.38 -3.70 -10.02
CA ILE A 90 -8.36 -4.15 -9.05
C ILE A 90 -7.59 -4.90 -7.97
N LEU A 91 -7.40 -4.25 -6.82
CA LEU A 91 -6.66 -4.80 -5.70
C LEU A 91 -7.60 -5.42 -4.68
N PHE A 92 -7.42 -6.71 -4.43
CA PHE A 92 -8.12 -7.41 -3.37
C PHE A 92 -7.32 -7.28 -2.06
N VAL A 93 -7.95 -6.72 -1.04
CA VAL A 93 -7.33 -6.56 0.29
C VAL A 93 -7.80 -7.68 1.19
N ALA A 94 -6.88 -8.52 1.63
CA ALA A 94 -7.14 -9.67 2.48
C ALA A 94 -6.41 -9.58 3.81
N ASP A 95 -7.06 -10.01 4.88
CA ASP A 95 -6.46 -10.23 6.18
C ASP A 95 -5.73 -11.58 6.18
N ALA A 96 -4.42 -11.58 6.36
CA ALA A 96 -3.59 -12.80 6.34
C ALA A 96 -3.94 -13.77 7.48
N MET A 97 -4.58 -13.29 8.54
CA MET A 97 -4.96 -14.10 9.69
C MET A 97 -6.27 -14.88 9.49
N THR A 98 -7.09 -14.53 8.49
CA THR A 98 -8.39 -15.21 8.25
C THR A 98 -8.25 -16.56 7.56
N GLY A 99 -7.05 -16.95 7.15
CA GLY A 99 -6.76 -18.29 6.65
C GLY A 99 -7.56 -18.65 5.39
N GLN A 100 -8.23 -19.81 5.42
CA GLN A 100 -8.94 -20.37 4.26
C GLN A 100 -10.13 -19.50 3.81
N ASP A 101 -10.76 -18.76 4.71
CA ASP A 101 -11.88 -17.88 4.35
C ASP A 101 -11.43 -16.76 3.41
N ALA A 102 -10.24 -16.19 3.63
CA ALA A 102 -9.67 -15.21 2.70
C ALA A 102 -9.45 -15.80 1.30
N VAL A 103 -9.05 -17.06 1.21
CA VAL A 103 -8.83 -17.76 -0.06
C VAL A 103 -10.14 -17.93 -0.84
N ASN A 104 -11.20 -18.40 -0.16
CA ASN A 104 -12.51 -18.60 -0.77
C ASN A 104 -13.12 -17.28 -1.28
N VAL A 105 -13.01 -16.23 -0.46
CA VAL A 105 -13.47 -14.89 -0.86
C VAL A 105 -12.67 -14.38 -2.05
N ALA A 106 -11.33 -14.49 -2.02
CA ALA A 106 -10.45 -14.07 -3.12
C ALA A 106 -10.79 -14.78 -4.43
N GLN A 107 -11.10 -16.08 -4.38
CA GLN A 107 -11.53 -16.84 -5.55
C GLN A 107 -12.80 -16.25 -6.17
N THR A 108 -13.83 -16.02 -5.36
CA THR A 108 -15.10 -15.45 -5.84
C THR A 108 -14.91 -14.05 -6.45
N PHE A 109 -14.11 -13.18 -5.80
CA PHE A 109 -13.80 -11.87 -6.35
C PHE A 109 -13.03 -11.97 -7.68
N ASN A 110 -12.10 -12.90 -7.77
CA ASN A 110 -11.34 -13.12 -9.00
C ASN A 110 -12.22 -13.60 -10.16
N GLU A 111 -13.12 -14.55 -9.91
CA GLU A 111 -14.04 -15.07 -10.92
C GLU A 111 -15.01 -14.01 -11.45
N LYS A 112 -15.50 -13.12 -10.56
CA LYS A 112 -16.48 -12.08 -10.92
C LYS A 112 -15.85 -10.81 -11.47
N LEU A 113 -14.75 -10.36 -10.88
CA LEU A 113 -14.15 -9.06 -11.16
C LEU A 113 -12.82 -9.13 -11.90
N GLY A 114 -12.10 -10.26 -11.84
CA GLY A 114 -10.76 -10.38 -12.41
C GLY A 114 -9.77 -9.48 -11.66
N ILE A 115 -9.44 -9.86 -10.42
CA ILE A 115 -8.48 -9.10 -9.60
C ILE A 115 -7.10 -9.08 -10.27
N THR A 116 -6.41 -7.94 -10.22
CA THR A 116 -5.10 -7.75 -10.83
C THR A 116 -3.95 -7.83 -9.84
N GLY A 117 -4.28 -7.79 -8.56
CA GLY A 117 -3.30 -7.88 -7.48
C GLY A 117 -3.95 -8.06 -6.11
N VAL A 118 -3.14 -8.47 -5.16
CA VAL A 118 -3.56 -8.71 -3.77
C VAL A 118 -2.72 -7.85 -2.83
N VAL A 119 -3.37 -7.31 -1.81
CA VAL A 119 -2.74 -6.67 -0.66
C VAL A 119 -3.04 -7.53 0.55
N LEU A 120 -2.01 -7.99 1.24
CA LEU A 120 -2.16 -8.78 2.47
C LEU A 120 -1.92 -7.87 3.68
N THR A 121 -2.89 -7.79 4.57
CA THR A 121 -2.78 -7.05 5.82
C THR A 121 -2.49 -7.98 7.00
N LYS A 122 -2.06 -7.41 8.13
CA LYS A 122 -1.74 -8.12 9.38
C LYS A 122 -0.66 -9.20 9.23
N MET A 123 0.30 -8.96 8.35
CA MET A 123 1.42 -9.88 8.12
C MET A 123 2.41 -9.90 9.29
N ASP A 124 2.32 -8.94 10.22
CA ASP A 124 3.00 -8.94 11.51
C ASP A 124 2.51 -10.06 12.44
N GLY A 125 1.23 -10.46 12.33
CA GLY A 125 0.63 -11.55 13.09
C GLY A 125 0.74 -12.93 12.43
N ASP A 126 0.83 -13.01 11.10
CA ASP A 126 0.98 -14.27 10.35
C ASP A 126 2.46 -14.66 10.23
N ALA A 127 2.94 -15.41 11.20
CA ALA A 127 4.33 -15.87 11.21
C ALA A 127 4.75 -16.70 9.97
N ARG A 128 3.81 -17.22 9.18
CA ARG A 128 4.11 -18.20 8.12
C ARG A 128 3.75 -17.76 6.70
N GLY A 129 3.01 -16.66 6.51
CA GLY A 129 2.64 -16.18 5.15
C GLY A 129 1.86 -17.19 4.29
N GLY A 130 1.22 -18.18 4.91
CA GLY A 130 0.51 -19.24 4.18
C GLY A 130 -0.65 -18.72 3.33
N ALA A 131 -1.34 -17.67 3.80
CA ALA A 131 -2.41 -17.02 3.06
C ALA A 131 -1.92 -16.47 1.71
N ALA A 132 -0.70 -15.93 1.64
CA ALA A 132 -0.11 -15.42 0.41
C ALA A 132 -0.01 -16.50 -0.67
N LEU A 133 0.50 -17.68 -0.29
CA LEU A 133 0.67 -18.80 -1.22
C LEU A 133 -0.69 -19.34 -1.70
N SER A 134 -1.64 -19.52 -0.76
CA SER A 134 -2.95 -20.07 -1.08
C SER A 134 -3.76 -19.14 -1.99
N ILE A 135 -3.79 -17.85 -1.70
CA ILE A 135 -4.49 -16.86 -2.53
C ILE A 135 -3.85 -16.79 -3.92
N LYS A 136 -2.52 -16.76 -4.00
CA LYS A 136 -1.81 -16.78 -5.28
C LYS A 136 -2.11 -18.04 -6.09
N ALA A 137 -2.13 -19.21 -5.46
CA ALA A 137 -2.42 -20.49 -6.12
C ALA A 137 -3.84 -20.53 -6.71
N VAL A 138 -4.83 -20.01 -5.98
CA VAL A 138 -6.25 -20.08 -6.37
C VAL A 138 -6.62 -18.98 -7.37
N THR A 139 -6.11 -17.77 -7.19
CA THR A 139 -6.49 -16.60 -8.03
C THR A 139 -5.57 -16.39 -9.23
N GLY A 140 -4.33 -16.87 -9.17
CA GLY A 140 -3.29 -16.50 -10.13
C GLY A 140 -2.79 -15.04 -9.99
N ALA A 141 -3.51 -14.18 -9.25
CA ALA A 141 -3.15 -12.78 -9.07
C ALA A 141 -1.88 -12.61 -8.22
N PRO A 142 -0.97 -11.69 -8.57
CA PRO A 142 0.23 -11.45 -7.77
C PRO A 142 -0.12 -10.74 -6.45
N VAL A 143 0.55 -11.12 -5.37
CA VAL A 143 0.59 -10.27 -4.17
C VAL A 143 1.48 -9.08 -4.50
N LYS A 144 0.99 -7.86 -4.35
CA LYS A 144 1.72 -6.62 -4.68
C LYS A 144 2.23 -5.91 -3.44
N PHE A 145 1.43 -5.89 -2.38
CA PHE A 145 1.77 -5.18 -1.14
C PHE A 145 1.44 -6.01 0.09
N VAL A 146 2.14 -5.70 1.18
CA VAL A 146 1.90 -6.27 2.51
C VAL A 146 1.82 -5.17 3.55
N GLY A 147 0.83 -5.25 4.43
CA GLY A 147 0.71 -4.40 5.62
C GLY A 147 1.30 -5.11 6.83
N MET A 148 2.31 -4.48 7.42
CA MET A 148 3.04 -4.97 8.58
C MET A 148 2.61 -4.28 9.87
N GLY A 149 1.56 -3.46 9.82
CA GLY A 149 0.99 -2.71 10.93
C GLY A 149 -0.03 -1.68 10.46
N GLU A 150 -0.39 -0.73 11.33
CA GLU A 150 -1.48 0.23 11.10
C GLU A 150 -1.04 1.55 10.45
N LYS A 151 0.26 1.84 10.47
CA LYS A 151 0.79 3.11 9.93
C LYS A 151 1.01 3.00 8.43
N LEU A 152 0.87 4.13 7.71
CA LEU A 152 1.15 4.18 6.27
C LEU A 152 2.58 3.75 5.91
N SER A 153 3.55 4.02 6.78
CA SER A 153 4.94 3.59 6.62
C SER A 153 5.14 2.08 6.74
N GLU A 154 4.14 1.34 7.20
CA GLU A 154 4.16 -0.11 7.38
C GLU A 154 3.50 -0.86 6.21
N LEU A 155 3.12 -0.16 5.15
CA LEU A 155 2.76 -0.75 3.86
C LEU A 155 4.03 -0.92 3.02
N GLU A 156 4.38 -2.17 2.77
CA GLU A 156 5.59 -2.54 2.04
C GLU A 156 5.24 -3.21 0.69
N VAL A 157 6.13 -3.11 -0.29
CA VAL A 157 6.06 -3.91 -1.52
C VAL A 157 6.30 -5.38 -1.16
N PHE A 158 5.54 -6.27 -1.76
CA PHE A 158 5.70 -7.71 -1.54
C PHE A 158 7.00 -8.22 -2.16
N HIS A 159 7.85 -8.83 -1.33
CA HIS A 159 9.10 -9.48 -1.73
C HIS A 159 9.00 -10.99 -1.54
N PRO A 160 8.82 -11.79 -2.61
CA PRO A 160 8.62 -13.25 -2.51
C PRO A 160 9.72 -13.95 -1.72
N ASP A 161 10.98 -13.59 -1.94
CA ASP A 161 12.13 -14.22 -1.28
C ASP A 161 12.11 -14.04 0.25
N ARG A 162 11.67 -12.86 0.72
CA ARG A 162 11.54 -12.57 2.16
C ARG A 162 10.44 -13.42 2.80
N ILE A 163 9.30 -13.54 2.12
CA ILE A 163 8.17 -14.35 2.61
C ILE A 163 8.53 -15.83 2.57
N ALA A 164 9.19 -16.30 1.53
CA ALA A 164 9.70 -17.67 1.47
C ALA A 164 10.67 -17.97 2.61
N GLY A 165 11.60 -17.05 2.91
CA GLY A 165 12.51 -17.16 4.06
C GLY A 165 11.78 -17.28 5.40
N ARG A 166 10.71 -16.51 5.62
CA ARG A 166 9.85 -16.61 6.81
C ARG A 166 9.14 -17.95 6.91
N ILE A 167 8.53 -18.43 5.81
CA ILE A 167 7.84 -19.73 5.76
C ILE A 167 8.80 -20.87 6.11
N LEU A 168 10.04 -20.82 5.62
CA LEU A 168 11.07 -21.81 5.86
C LEU A 168 11.76 -21.68 7.23
N GLY A 169 11.38 -20.70 8.04
CA GLY A 169 11.99 -20.46 9.35
C GLY A 169 13.43 -19.91 9.28
N MET A 170 13.87 -19.42 8.11
CA MET A 170 15.23 -18.90 7.91
C MET A 170 15.42 -17.47 8.46
N GLY A 171 14.37 -16.85 8.99
CA GLY A 171 14.35 -15.46 9.44
C GLY A 171 14.48 -14.45 8.28
N ASP A 172 14.14 -13.21 8.55
CA ASP A 172 14.29 -12.11 7.58
C ASP A 172 15.61 -11.36 7.79
N ILE A 173 16.72 -12.07 7.57
CA ILE A 173 18.09 -11.53 7.76
C ILE A 173 18.33 -10.34 6.82
N LEU A 174 17.75 -10.36 5.62
CA LEU A 174 17.90 -9.26 4.65
C LEU A 174 17.20 -7.98 5.12
N THR A 175 15.96 -8.08 5.60
CA THR A 175 15.26 -6.93 6.17
C THR A 175 15.95 -6.40 7.42
N LEU A 176 16.48 -7.28 8.27
CA LEU A 176 17.23 -6.85 9.45
C LEU A 176 18.51 -6.09 9.05
N ALA A 177 19.24 -6.59 8.06
CA ALA A 177 20.43 -5.95 7.54
C ALA A 177 20.14 -4.60 6.87
N GLU A 178 19.04 -4.50 6.12
CA GLU A 178 18.59 -3.23 5.50
C GLU A 178 18.16 -2.20 6.55
N LYS A 179 17.33 -2.59 7.52
CA LYS A 179 16.91 -1.71 8.63
C LYS A 179 18.11 -1.23 9.46
N ALA A 180 19.06 -2.12 9.74
CA ALA A 180 20.29 -1.73 10.44
C ALA A 180 21.12 -0.74 9.62
N ARG A 181 21.26 -0.96 8.31
CA ARG A 181 21.97 -0.04 7.41
C ARG A 181 21.29 1.33 7.31
N ASP A 182 19.96 1.36 7.25
CA ASP A 182 19.21 2.61 7.14
C ASP A 182 19.21 3.38 8.46
N ALA A 183 19.12 2.70 9.61
CA ALA A 183 19.29 3.32 10.93
C ALA A 183 20.68 3.96 11.10
N ILE A 184 21.75 3.26 10.70
CA ILE A 184 23.13 3.81 10.74
C ILE A 184 23.25 5.04 9.84
N LYS A 185 22.67 5.04 8.64
CA LYS A 185 22.67 6.20 7.76
C LYS A 185 21.91 7.40 8.34
N GLN A 186 20.80 7.14 9.02
CA GLN A 186 19.99 8.19 9.63
C GLN A 186 20.71 8.83 10.83
N GLU A 187 21.34 8.03 11.70
CA GLU A 187 22.18 8.52 12.81
C GLU A 187 23.37 9.34 12.29
N GLU A 188 24.08 8.86 11.27
CA GLU A 188 25.20 9.59 10.67
C GLU A 188 24.77 10.92 10.05
N ALA A 189 23.57 10.98 9.41
CA ALA A 189 23.02 12.21 8.83
C ALA A 189 22.59 13.22 9.92
N GLU A 190 22.00 12.74 11.02
CA GLU A 190 21.63 13.59 12.16
C GLU A 190 22.86 14.15 12.89
N GLU A 191 23.88 13.33 13.09
CA GLU A 191 25.14 13.74 13.72
C GLU A 191 25.85 14.80 12.87
N PHE A 192 25.87 14.60 11.55
CA PHE A 192 26.38 15.58 10.60
C PHE A 192 25.63 16.91 10.64
N ALA A 193 24.28 16.87 10.63
CA ALA A 193 23.46 18.07 10.74
C ALA A 193 23.66 18.83 12.06
N LYS A 194 23.84 18.10 13.18
CA LYS A 194 24.16 18.68 14.50
C LYS A 194 25.54 19.35 14.52
N LYS A 195 26.56 18.75 13.92
CA LYS A 195 27.92 19.32 13.83
C LYS A 195 27.95 20.56 12.95
N LEU A 196 27.22 20.58 11.82
CA LEU A 196 27.07 21.77 10.97
C LEU A 196 26.39 22.94 11.71
N LYS A 197 25.30 22.67 12.44
CA LYS A 197 24.59 23.69 13.21
C LYS A 197 25.42 24.30 14.35
N LYS A 198 26.33 23.51 14.93
CA LYS A 198 27.21 23.94 16.04
C LYS A 198 28.54 24.53 15.56
N ALA A 199 28.75 24.65 14.23
CA ALA A 199 30.02 25.09 13.63
C ALA A 199 31.26 24.32 14.14
N THR A 200 31.06 23.02 14.51
CA THR A 200 32.11 22.11 15.01
C THR A 200 32.56 21.10 13.95
N PHE A 201 32.20 21.35 12.68
CA PHE A 201 32.58 20.50 11.56
C PHE A 201 34.05 20.72 11.20
N ASP A 202 34.86 19.68 11.27
CA ASP A 202 36.30 19.72 11.03
C ASP A 202 36.74 18.98 9.75
N LEU A 203 38.04 19.05 9.45
CA LEU A 203 38.64 18.38 8.28
C LEU A 203 38.54 16.85 8.33
N GLU A 204 38.52 16.26 9.50
CA GLU A 204 38.36 14.81 9.68
C GLU A 204 36.91 14.38 9.35
N ASP A 205 35.90 15.17 9.76
CA ASP A 205 34.52 14.97 9.39
C ASP A 205 34.32 15.10 7.87
N PHE A 206 34.99 16.05 7.23
CA PHE A 206 34.99 16.20 5.77
C PHE A 206 35.59 14.98 5.08
N ARG A 207 36.73 14.48 5.59
CA ARG A 207 37.41 13.29 5.06
C ARG A 207 36.54 12.04 5.19
N LYS A 208 35.80 11.89 6.32
CA LYS A 208 34.82 10.80 6.54
C LYS A 208 33.69 10.87 5.52
N GLN A 209 33.14 12.04 5.26
CA GLN A 209 32.10 12.24 4.24
C GLN A 209 32.60 11.91 2.83
N MET A 210 33.78 12.35 2.46
CA MET A 210 34.35 12.03 1.14
C MET A 210 34.58 10.52 0.94
N ARG A 211 34.95 9.80 2.01
CA ARG A 211 35.04 8.33 1.97
C ARG A 211 33.67 7.66 1.81
N ASN A 212 32.62 8.18 2.46
CA ASN A 212 31.27 7.67 2.33
C ASN A 212 30.69 7.91 0.92
N VAL A 213 30.93 9.08 0.33
CA VAL A 213 30.56 9.36 -1.06
C VAL A 213 31.27 8.42 -2.04
N LYS A 214 32.58 8.16 -1.82
CA LYS A 214 33.34 7.17 -2.63
C LYS A 214 32.80 5.73 -2.54
N LYS A 215 32.23 5.34 -1.39
CA LYS A 215 31.62 4.00 -1.20
C LYS A 215 30.25 3.87 -1.87
N LEU A 216 29.57 4.98 -2.18
CA LEU A 216 28.25 5.00 -2.83
C LEU A 216 28.30 4.84 -4.37
N GLY A 217 29.46 4.73 -4.95
CA GLY A 217 29.68 4.51 -6.40
C GLY A 217 30.50 5.61 -7.03
N SER A 218 31.37 5.26 -7.97
CA SER A 218 32.09 6.24 -8.75
C SER A 218 31.13 7.09 -9.59
N LEU A 219 31.26 8.40 -9.53
CA LEU A 219 30.60 9.39 -10.39
C LEU A 219 31.15 9.35 -11.84
N GLU A 220 31.42 8.14 -12.38
CA GLU A 220 31.81 7.95 -13.78
C GLU A 220 30.89 6.91 -14.43
N SER A 221 29.88 7.41 -15.11
CA SER A 221 29.40 6.99 -16.45
C SER A 221 28.24 7.85 -16.86
#